data_de576da9383fe6755a7c491a1f29465e
#
_entry.id   de576da9383fe6755a7c491a1f29465e
#
_cell.length_a   1.000
_cell.length_b   1.000
_cell.length_c   1.000
_cell.angle_alpha   90.00
_cell.angle_beta   90.00
_cell.angle_gamma   90.00
#
_symmetry.space_group_name_H-M   'P 1'
#
loop_
_entity.id
_entity.type
_entity.pdbx_description
1 polymer ?
#
loop_
_entity_poly.entity_id
_entity_poly.type
_entity_poly.pdbx_seq_one_letter_code
_entity_poly.pdbx_strand_id
1 'polypeptide(L)'
;MPVITFRRGDTTALTKNFTRKEFQCPCGCTQQSVDTELAEKLQTIRDKVGRELKVTSGYRCLIHNASKAVGGSPSSKHCYGMAADWRAMNRSINPVALGILAQAAGFGGIGIYWYDGNAFCHADTRNAKATWLCDAKKHYPSTTYLKFIMPTIKRGCTGDANRAATKMLQRLLKLTPDGIFGEATENALIKAQTAHKLTVDGICGPASWKTISGADKYL
;
A
#
# COMPACT_ATOMS: atom_id res chain seq x y z
N MET A 1 -20.34 -3.99 3.81
CA MET A 1 -20.55 -5.44 4.02
C MET A 1 -20.23 -5.80 5.47
N PRO A 2 -20.66 -6.96 6.01
CA PRO A 2 -20.50 -7.22 7.43
C PRO A 2 -19.09 -7.65 7.80
N VAL A 3 -18.63 -7.17 8.94
CA VAL A 3 -17.50 -7.75 9.66
C VAL A 3 -17.99 -9.05 10.28
N ILE A 4 -17.39 -10.17 9.91
CA ILE A 4 -17.69 -11.49 10.48
C ILE A 4 -16.67 -11.85 11.55
N THR A 5 -17.09 -12.63 12.54
CA THR A 5 -16.21 -13.21 13.55
C THR A 5 -15.99 -14.70 13.29
N PHE A 6 -14.81 -15.21 13.65
CA PHE A 6 -14.46 -16.61 13.46
C PHE A 6 -13.44 -17.07 14.51
N ARG A 7 -13.23 -18.36 14.63
CA ARG A 7 -12.23 -18.92 15.53
C ARG A 7 -10.88 -19.01 14.84
N ARG A 8 -9.81 -18.86 15.61
CA ARG A 8 -8.46 -19.07 15.11
C ARG A 8 -8.31 -20.42 14.42
N GLY A 9 -7.62 -20.45 13.29
CA GLY A 9 -7.40 -21.65 12.50
C GLY A 9 -8.50 -21.97 11.50
N ASP A 10 -9.60 -21.21 11.48
CA ASP A 10 -10.69 -21.38 10.53
C ASP A 10 -10.22 -21.16 9.08
N THR A 11 -10.31 -22.20 8.26
CA THR A 11 -9.89 -22.21 6.85
C THR A 11 -11.04 -21.97 5.88
N THR A 12 -12.23 -21.62 6.38
CA THR A 12 -13.38 -21.30 5.51
C THR A 12 -13.01 -20.23 4.51
N ALA A 13 -13.34 -20.45 3.26
CA ALA A 13 -13.10 -19.51 2.19
C ALA A 13 -13.90 -18.21 2.40
N LEU A 14 -13.26 -17.08 2.19
CA LEU A 14 -13.89 -15.76 2.08
C LEU A 14 -14.15 -15.42 0.62
N THR A 15 -13.19 -15.81 -0.23
CA THR A 15 -13.23 -15.61 -1.66
C THR A 15 -12.55 -16.80 -2.34
N LYS A 16 -12.46 -16.79 -3.67
CA LYS A 16 -11.77 -17.83 -4.46
C LYS A 16 -10.37 -18.18 -3.94
N ASN A 17 -9.62 -17.19 -3.44
CA ASN A 17 -8.20 -17.36 -3.11
C ASN A 17 -7.82 -16.86 -1.71
N PHE A 18 -8.77 -16.41 -0.90
CA PHE A 18 -8.52 -15.98 0.47
C PHE A 18 -9.41 -16.74 1.45
N THR A 19 -8.80 -17.18 2.53
CA THR A 19 -9.46 -17.87 3.64
C THR A 19 -9.43 -17.02 4.90
N ARG A 20 -10.31 -17.29 5.87
CA ARG A 20 -10.35 -16.62 7.18
C ARG A 20 -9.00 -16.68 7.90
N LYS A 21 -8.30 -17.82 7.80
CA LYS A 21 -6.99 -18.05 8.43
C LYS A 21 -5.94 -17.00 8.06
N GLU A 22 -5.98 -16.47 6.83
CA GLU A 22 -4.99 -15.48 6.38
C GLU A 22 -5.15 -14.12 7.07
N PHE A 23 -6.33 -13.83 7.60
CA PHE A 23 -6.63 -12.58 8.29
C PHE A 23 -6.55 -12.67 9.81
N GLN A 24 -6.14 -13.80 10.38
CA GLN A 24 -6.10 -14.00 11.83
C GLN A 24 -4.98 -13.20 12.51
N CYS A 25 -5.22 -12.84 13.77
CA CYS A 25 -4.23 -12.20 14.63
C CYS A 25 -3.09 -13.19 14.94
N PRO A 26 -1.81 -12.79 14.83
CA PRO A 26 -0.69 -13.70 15.10
C PRO A 26 -0.46 -14.02 16.59
N CYS A 27 -1.05 -13.25 17.52
CA CYS A 27 -0.77 -13.41 18.97
C CYS A 27 -1.37 -14.68 19.62
N GLY A 28 -2.17 -15.46 18.91
CA GLY A 28 -2.77 -16.67 19.45
C GLY A 28 -4.16 -16.49 20.07
N CYS A 29 -4.74 -15.29 20.09
CA CYS A 29 -6.10 -15.06 20.60
C CYS A 29 -7.13 -15.90 19.82
N THR A 30 -8.19 -16.37 20.49
CA THR A 30 -9.14 -17.32 19.92
C THR A 30 -10.09 -16.66 18.94
N GLN A 31 -10.65 -15.50 19.32
CA GLN A 31 -11.62 -14.79 18.50
C GLN A 31 -10.93 -13.89 17.48
N GLN A 32 -11.37 -13.97 16.26
CA GLN A 32 -10.86 -13.25 15.11
C GLN A 32 -11.99 -12.48 14.43
N SER A 33 -11.65 -11.47 13.61
CA SER A 33 -12.63 -10.73 12.81
C SER A 33 -12.07 -10.38 11.45
N VAL A 34 -12.93 -10.34 10.44
CA VAL A 34 -12.60 -9.86 9.10
C VAL A 34 -13.81 -9.24 8.42
N ASP A 35 -13.62 -8.11 7.77
CA ASP A 35 -14.59 -7.52 6.86
C ASP A 35 -14.55 -8.27 5.53
N THR A 36 -15.68 -8.80 5.08
CA THR A 36 -15.76 -9.54 3.81
C THR A 36 -15.44 -8.67 2.61
N GLU A 37 -15.78 -7.37 2.66
CA GLU A 37 -15.42 -6.40 1.62
C GLU A 37 -13.91 -6.25 1.44
N LEU A 38 -13.15 -6.31 2.54
CA LEU A 38 -11.69 -6.30 2.50
C LEU A 38 -11.15 -7.46 1.66
N ALA A 39 -11.66 -8.68 1.89
CA ALA A 39 -11.24 -9.87 1.16
C ALA A 39 -11.64 -9.82 -0.32
N GLU A 40 -12.83 -9.32 -0.63
CA GLU A 40 -13.34 -9.20 -2.01
C GLU A 40 -12.54 -8.18 -2.83
N LYS A 41 -12.22 -7.03 -2.24
CA LYS A 41 -11.37 -6.03 -2.89
C LYS A 41 -9.94 -6.55 -3.13
N LEU A 42 -9.37 -7.29 -2.19
CA LEU A 42 -8.08 -7.95 -2.39
C LEU A 42 -8.16 -9.03 -3.47
N GLN A 43 -9.27 -9.79 -3.54
CA GLN A 43 -9.50 -10.76 -4.61
C GLN A 43 -9.56 -10.08 -5.98
N THR A 44 -10.28 -8.97 -6.09
CA THR A 44 -10.34 -8.18 -7.32
C THR A 44 -8.94 -7.75 -7.81
N ILE A 45 -8.09 -7.29 -6.88
CA ILE A 45 -6.70 -6.96 -7.23
C ILE A 45 -5.93 -8.22 -7.63
N ARG A 46 -6.06 -9.32 -6.89
CA ARG A 46 -5.39 -10.60 -7.18
C ARG A 46 -5.71 -11.12 -8.58
N ASP A 47 -6.98 -11.05 -8.96
CA ASP A 47 -7.44 -11.48 -10.29
C ASP A 47 -6.84 -10.59 -11.40
N LYS A 48 -6.84 -9.28 -11.21
CA LYS A 48 -6.23 -8.34 -12.16
C LYS A 48 -4.73 -8.54 -12.35
N VAL A 49 -3.99 -8.74 -11.26
CA VAL A 49 -2.53 -8.89 -11.34
C VAL A 49 -2.08 -10.28 -11.76
N GLY A 50 -2.96 -11.29 -11.70
CA GLY A 50 -2.64 -12.67 -12.03
C GLY A 50 -1.52 -13.24 -11.15
N ARG A 51 -1.34 -12.73 -9.93
CA ARG A 51 -0.28 -13.10 -9.00
C ARG A 51 -0.83 -13.33 -7.61
N GLU A 52 -0.21 -14.24 -6.88
CA GLU A 52 -0.54 -14.46 -5.48
C GLU A 52 -0.27 -13.22 -4.65
N LEU A 53 -1.26 -12.82 -3.84
CA LEU A 53 -1.15 -11.78 -2.83
C LEU A 53 -1.10 -12.43 -1.45
N LYS A 54 -0.16 -12.00 -0.63
CA LYS A 54 0.01 -12.48 0.75
C LYS A 54 -0.45 -11.40 1.72
N VAL A 55 -1.42 -11.73 2.56
CA VAL A 55 -1.75 -10.94 3.76
C VAL A 55 -0.66 -11.19 4.79
N THR A 56 0.03 -10.15 5.20
CA THR A 56 1.12 -10.21 6.19
C THR A 56 0.64 -9.83 7.58
N SER A 57 -0.47 -9.09 7.68
CA SER A 57 -1.16 -8.77 8.93
C SER A 57 -2.62 -8.46 8.62
N GLY A 58 -3.54 -9.22 9.19
CA GLY A 58 -4.99 -8.98 9.14
C GLY A 58 -5.49 -8.39 10.45
N TYR A 59 -6.46 -9.08 11.09
CA TYR A 59 -6.97 -8.70 12.40
C TYR A 59 -5.86 -8.62 13.46
N ARG A 60 -5.96 -7.65 14.34
CA ARG A 60 -5.11 -7.50 15.54
C ARG A 60 -6.00 -7.28 16.75
N CYS A 61 -6.01 -8.19 17.70
CA CYS A 61 -6.68 -7.90 18.97
C CYS A 61 -6.02 -6.69 19.66
N LEU A 62 -6.74 -6.00 20.54
CA LEU A 62 -6.27 -4.77 21.17
C LEU A 62 -4.92 -4.97 21.89
N ILE A 63 -4.74 -6.10 22.57
CA ILE A 63 -3.49 -6.43 23.29
C ILE A 63 -2.32 -6.54 22.31
N HIS A 64 -2.49 -7.27 21.20
CA HIS A 64 -1.45 -7.40 20.19
C HIS A 64 -1.15 -6.06 19.50
N ASN A 65 -2.18 -5.30 19.15
CA ASN A 65 -2.02 -3.99 18.51
C ASN A 65 -1.26 -3.00 19.40
N ALA A 66 -1.52 -3.01 20.70
CA ALA A 66 -0.83 -2.16 21.70
C ALA A 66 0.57 -2.66 22.08
N SER A 67 0.97 -3.87 21.68
CA SER A 67 2.28 -4.42 22.02
C SER A 67 3.43 -3.56 21.49
N LYS A 68 4.57 -3.54 22.21
CA LYS A 68 5.78 -2.80 21.80
C LYS A 68 6.27 -3.19 20.39
N ALA A 69 6.05 -4.45 19.99
CA ALA A 69 6.45 -4.96 18.67
C ALA A 69 5.61 -4.38 17.53
N VAL A 70 4.35 -4.05 17.78
CA VAL A 70 3.42 -3.49 16.79
C VAL A 70 3.35 -1.97 16.89
N GLY A 71 3.18 -1.41 18.09
CA GLY A 71 3.05 0.03 18.33
C GLY A 71 1.87 0.65 17.56
N GLY A 72 0.79 -0.11 17.42
CA GLY A 72 -0.35 0.29 16.60
C GLY A 72 -1.21 1.36 17.30
N SER A 73 -1.81 2.27 16.50
CA SER A 73 -2.78 3.24 17.00
C SER A 73 -3.98 2.54 17.67
N PRO A 74 -4.54 3.06 18.76
CA PRO A 74 -5.76 2.55 19.37
C PRO A 74 -6.97 2.53 18.40
N SER A 75 -6.99 3.44 17.42
CA SER A 75 -8.02 3.54 16.38
C SER A 75 -7.71 2.73 15.11
N SER A 76 -6.71 1.85 15.18
CA SER A 76 -6.27 1.03 14.03
C SER A 76 -7.42 0.19 13.47
N LYS A 77 -7.61 0.22 12.16
CA LYS A 77 -8.63 -0.57 11.46
C LYS A 77 -8.37 -2.08 11.51
N HIS A 78 -7.14 -2.49 11.80
CA HIS A 78 -6.82 -3.88 12.10
C HIS A 78 -7.58 -4.41 13.33
N CYS A 79 -7.82 -3.57 14.35
CA CYS A 79 -8.55 -3.96 15.55
C CYS A 79 -10.04 -4.23 15.29
N TYR A 80 -10.56 -3.76 14.18
CA TYR A 80 -11.95 -3.95 13.78
C TYR A 80 -12.11 -5.01 12.66
N GLY A 81 -11.02 -5.71 12.28
CA GLY A 81 -11.05 -6.64 11.15
C GLY A 81 -11.17 -5.99 9.78
N MET A 82 -11.08 -4.67 9.70
CA MET A 82 -11.32 -3.86 8.50
C MET A 82 -10.05 -3.55 7.71
N ALA A 83 -8.89 -4.07 8.09
CA ALA A 83 -7.62 -3.73 7.48
C ALA A 83 -6.73 -4.94 7.23
N ALA A 84 -5.92 -4.84 6.19
CA ALA A 84 -4.82 -5.76 5.92
C ALA A 84 -3.55 -5.01 5.50
N ASP A 85 -2.42 -5.49 6.00
CA ASP A 85 -1.11 -5.25 5.41
C ASP A 85 -0.83 -6.41 4.46
N TRP A 86 -0.47 -6.12 3.21
CA TRP A 86 -0.37 -7.13 2.17
C TRP A 86 0.67 -6.78 1.10
N ARG A 87 1.12 -7.79 0.38
CA ARG A 87 2.09 -7.65 -0.70
C ARG A 87 1.92 -8.74 -1.75
N ALA A 88 2.44 -8.54 -2.94
CA ALA A 88 2.57 -9.62 -3.90
C ALA A 88 3.64 -10.64 -3.43
N MET A 89 3.41 -11.93 -3.73
CA MET A 89 4.39 -12.97 -3.44
C MET A 89 5.72 -12.66 -4.12
N ASN A 90 6.80 -13.01 -3.44
CA ASN A 90 8.18 -12.74 -3.87
C ASN A 90 8.44 -11.26 -4.21
N ARG A 91 7.61 -10.34 -3.69
CA ARG A 91 7.69 -8.90 -3.96
C ARG A 91 7.71 -8.57 -5.46
N SER A 92 7.00 -9.37 -6.26
CA SER A 92 6.95 -9.25 -7.72
C SER A 92 6.27 -7.96 -8.21
N ILE A 93 5.53 -7.27 -7.34
CA ILE A 93 4.91 -5.97 -7.58
C ILE A 93 5.33 -5.03 -6.46
N ASN A 94 5.83 -3.83 -6.81
CA ASN A 94 6.29 -2.86 -5.82
C ASN A 94 5.12 -2.19 -5.06
N PRO A 95 5.36 -1.65 -3.85
CA PRO A 95 4.30 -1.08 -3.01
C PRO A 95 3.56 0.11 -3.63
N VAL A 96 4.21 0.90 -4.49
CA VAL A 96 3.57 2.03 -5.17
C VAL A 96 2.50 1.53 -6.12
N ALA A 97 2.82 0.52 -6.94
CA ALA A 97 1.83 -0.10 -7.82
C ALA A 97 0.68 -0.72 -7.01
N LEU A 98 0.97 -1.42 -5.91
CA LEU A 98 -0.06 -1.99 -5.02
C LEU A 98 -0.97 -0.91 -4.42
N GLY A 99 -0.42 0.23 -4.00
CA GLY A 99 -1.22 1.36 -3.49
C GLY A 99 -2.13 1.98 -4.56
N ILE A 100 -1.65 2.11 -5.78
CA ILE A 100 -2.45 2.59 -6.93
C ILE A 100 -3.59 1.61 -7.23
N LEU A 101 -3.32 0.30 -7.21
CA LEU A 101 -4.34 -0.73 -7.40
C LEU A 101 -5.35 -0.77 -6.25
N ALA A 102 -4.91 -0.55 -5.01
CA ALA A 102 -5.80 -0.43 -3.86
C ALA A 102 -6.74 0.78 -4.00
N GLN A 103 -6.23 1.92 -4.50
CA GLN A 103 -7.06 3.07 -4.80
C GLN A 103 -8.09 2.76 -5.89
N ALA A 104 -7.70 2.09 -6.97
CA ALA A 104 -8.60 1.70 -8.06
C ALA A 104 -9.66 0.67 -7.60
N ALA A 105 -9.34 -0.19 -6.63
CA ALA A 105 -10.29 -1.12 -6.01
C ALA A 105 -11.21 -0.45 -4.97
N GLY A 106 -11.07 0.87 -4.74
CA GLY A 106 -11.96 1.65 -3.88
C GLY A 106 -11.75 1.44 -2.38
N PHE A 107 -10.54 1.11 -1.93
CA PHE A 107 -10.20 1.13 -0.51
C PHE A 107 -10.29 2.54 0.07
N GLY A 108 -10.72 2.66 1.33
CA GLY A 108 -10.87 3.95 2.02
C GLY A 108 -9.58 4.44 2.65
N GLY A 109 -8.87 3.56 3.35
CA GLY A 109 -7.55 3.83 3.89
C GLY A 109 -6.48 3.11 3.10
N ILE A 110 -5.39 3.82 2.71
CA ILE A 110 -4.30 3.23 1.96
C ILE A 110 -2.96 3.78 2.45
N GLY A 111 -2.06 2.89 2.83
CA GLY A 111 -0.69 3.21 3.23
C GLY A 111 0.34 2.52 2.35
N ILE A 112 1.31 3.26 1.85
CA ILE A 112 2.43 2.71 1.08
C ILE A 112 3.67 2.69 1.98
N TYR A 113 4.18 1.50 2.24
CA TYR A 113 5.36 1.25 3.07
C TYR A 113 6.50 0.75 2.19
N TRP A 114 7.54 1.54 2.05
CA TRP A 114 8.71 1.15 1.27
C TRP A 114 10.00 1.71 1.86
N TYR A 115 10.60 0.94 2.73
CA TYR A 115 11.90 1.23 3.34
C TYR A 115 12.63 -0.08 3.63
N ASP A 116 13.85 -0.02 4.13
CA ASP A 116 14.76 -1.16 4.29
C ASP A 116 14.08 -2.38 4.92
N GLY A 117 14.08 -3.49 4.18
CA GLY A 117 13.43 -4.74 4.57
C GLY A 117 11.90 -4.77 4.48
N ASN A 118 11.23 -3.62 4.38
CA ASN A 118 9.78 -3.50 4.34
C ASN A 118 9.28 -2.96 3.00
N ALA A 119 8.44 -3.74 2.35
CA ALA A 119 7.79 -3.38 1.09
C ALA A 119 6.39 -4.01 1.06
N PHE A 120 5.36 -3.24 1.46
CA PHE A 120 3.98 -3.69 1.51
C PHE A 120 3.00 -2.52 1.37
N CYS A 121 1.75 -2.84 1.13
CA CYS A 121 0.66 -1.90 1.14
C CYS A 121 -0.27 -2.20 2.32
N HIS A 122 -0.67 -1.19 3.06
CA HIS A 122 -1.82 -1.23 3.94
C HIS A 122 -3.07 -0.83 3.17
N ALA A 123 -4.15 -1.55 3.37
CA ALA A 123 -5.46 -1.16 2.84
C ALA A 123 -6.56 -1.45 3.86
N ASP A 124 -7.55 -0.54 3.96
CA ASP A 124 -8.71 -0.73 4.83
C ASP A 124 -10.01 -0.22 4.21
N THR A 125 -11.13 -0.69 4.75
CA THR A 125 -12.49 -0.44 4.26
C THR A 125 -13.20 0.72 4.99
N ARG A 126 -12.44 1.67 5.58
CA ARG A 126 -13.06 2.86 6.19
C ARG A 126 -13.81 3.72 5.18
N ASN A 127 -14.88 4.38 5.61
CA ASN A 127 -15.63 5.31 4.76
C ASN A 127 -14.88 6.63 4.52
N ALA A 128 -14.30 7.21 5.57
CA ALA A 128 -13.50 8.44 5.48
C ALA A 128 -12.15 8.12 4.84
N LYS A 129 -11.89 8.71 3.68
CA LYS A 129 -10.65 8.44 2.93
C LYS A 129 -9.41 8.97 3.64
N ALA A 130 -8.37 8.15 3.70
CA ALA A 130 -7.09 8.51 4.27
C ALA A 130 -5.95 7.82 3.53
N THR A 131 -4.87 8.56 3.24
CA THR A 131 -3.65 7.97 2.68
C THR A 131 -2.43 8.44 3.40
N TRP A 132 -1.39 7.63 3.34
CA TRP A 132 -0.08 8.00 3.84
C TRP A 132 1.02 7.24 3.10
N LEU A 133 2.18 7.88 3.07
CA LEU A 133 3.43 7.26 2.67
C LEU A 133 4.25 6.99 3.92
N CYS A 134 5.01 5.90 3.93
CA CYS A 134 5.90 5.56 5.02
C CYS A 134 7.29 5.24 4.47
N ASP A 135 8.27 6.04 4.87
CA ASP A 135 9.67 5.77 4.68
C ASP A 135 10.33 5.57 6.06
N ALA A 136 10.88 4.43 6.35
CA ALA A 136 11.26 4.03 7.70
C ALA A 136 10.02 3.95 8.63
N LYS A 137 10.14 4.33 9.90
CA LYS A 137 9.04 4.23 10.89
C LYS A 137 8.13 5.46 10.93
N LYS A 138 8.30 6.43 10.02
CA LYS A 138 7.53 7.67 10.02
C LYS A 138 6.43 7.64 8.97
N HIS A 139 5.24 8.05 9.37
CA HIS A 139 4.06 8.14 8.51
C HIS A 139 3.88 9.59 8.06
N TYR A 140 3.70 9.78 6.77
CA TYR A 140 3.45 11.08 6.15
C TYR A 140 2.04 11.08 5.56
N PRO A 141 1.04 11.62 6.29
CA PRO A 141 -0.32 11.74 5.76
C PRO A 141 -0.31 12.59 4.49
N SER A 142 -1.06 12.15 3.50
CA SER A 142 -1.30 12.97 2.31
C SER A 142 -2.65 13.67 2.46
N THR A 143 -2.63 15.00 2.46
CA THR A 143 -3.85 15.82 2.46
C THR A 143 -4.45 15.95 1.06
N THR A 144 -3.73 15.52 0.01
CA THR A 144 -4.14 15.62 -1.39
C THR A 144 -4.74 14.33 -1.97
N TYR A 145 -5.12 13.41 -1.11
CA TYR A 145 -5.63 12.09 -1.45
C TYR A 145 -6.75 12.04 -2.49
N LEU A 146 -7.50 13.10 -2.67
CA LEU A 146 -8.82 13.04 -3.31
C LEU A 146 -8.80 12.63 -4.79
N LYS A 147 -7.68 12.71 -5.49
CA LYS A 147 -7.59 12.36 -6.91
C LYS A 147 -6.61 11.22 -7.19
N PHE A 148 -5.46 11.19 -6.54
CA PHE A 148 -4.44 10.17 -6.76
C PHE A 148 -3.56 9.96 -5.51
N ILE A 149 -3.25 8.70 -5.20
CA ILE A 149 -2.57 8.33 -3.94
C ILE A 149 -1.14 8.88 -3.81
N MET A 150 -0.44 9.09 -4.92
CA MET A 150 0.91 9.64 -4.92
C MET A 150 0.88 11.14 -5.20
N PRO A 151 1.68 11.95 -4.50
CA PRO A 151 1.80 13.37 -4.80
C PRO A 151 2.48 13.60 -6.17
N THR A 152 2.16 14.70 -6.81
CA THR A 152 2.96 15.19 -7.94
C THR A 152 4.24 15.79 -7.42
N ILE A 153 5.39 15.28 -7.86
CA ILE A 153 6.72 15.73 -7.44
C ILE A 153 7.57 16.14 -8.64
N LYS A 154 8.45 17.11 -8.42
CA LYS A 154 9.38 17.64 -9.41
C LYS A 154 10.64 18.19 -8.73
N ARG A 155 11.63 18.57 -9.51
CA ARG A 155 12.87 19.19 -9.01
C ARG A 155 12.57 20.33 -8.04
N GLY A 156 13.26 20.31 -6.90
CA GLY A 156 13.13 21.33 -5.86
C GLY A 156 11.88 21.20 -4.97
N CYS A 157 11.06 20.15 -5.14
CA CYS A 157 9.93 19.92 -4.23
C CYS A 157 10.43 19.64 -2.80
N THR A 158 9.73 20.21 -1.82
CA THR A 158 10.06 20.13 -0.40
C THR A 158 8.90 19.52 0.41
N GLY A 159 9.13 19.30 1.69
CA GLY A 159 8.15 18.70 2.62
C GLY A 159 8.29 17.18 2.73
N ASP A 160 7.91 16.69 3.89
CA ASP A 160 8.13 15.28 4.28
C ASP A 160 7.45 14.26 3.35
N ALA A 161 6.19 14.51 2.94
CA ALA A 161 5.47 13.63 2.03
C ALA A 161 6.13 13.56 0.64
N ASN A 162 6.59 14.71 0.11
CA ASN A 162 7.31 14.77 -1.16
C ASN A 162 8.67 14.08 -1.06
N ARG A 163 9.37 14.22 0.06
CA ARG A 163 10.62 13.52 0.32
C ARG A 163 10.43 12.01 0.33
N ALA A 164 9.39 11.51 1.02
CA ALA A 164 9.07 10.09 1.02
C ALA A 164 8.71 9.59 -0.39
N ALA A 165 7.90 10.34 -1.13
CA ALA A 165 7.55 10.02 -2.51
C ALA A 165 8.79 10.03 -3.42
N THR A 166 9.70 11.00 -3.25
CA THR A 166 10.97 11.06 -4.01
C THR A 166 11.82 9.82 -3.78
N LYS A 167 11.96 9.35 -2.53
CA LYS A 167 12.65 8.08 -2.24
C LYS A 167 12.00 6.89 -2.94
N MET A 168 10.66 6.84 -3.01
CA MET A 168 9.94 5.79 -3.71
C MET A 168 10.20 5.87 -5.23
N LEU A 169 10.18 7.06 -5.81
CA LEU A 169 10.52 7.27 -7.22
C LEU A 169 11.96 6.85 -7.51
N GLN A 170 12.92 7.26 -6.67
CA GLN A 170 14.32 6.90 -6.81
C GLN A 170 14.52 5.37 -6.79
N ARG A 171 13.83 4.65 -5.91
CA ARG A 171 13.84 3.17 -5.92
C ARG A 171 13.30 2.58 -7.23
N LEU A 172 12.19 3.15 -7.76
CA LEU A 172 11.64 2.73 -9.05
C LEU A 172 12.63 2.98 -10.20
N LEU A 173 13.34 4.11 -10.15
CA LEU A 173 14.35 4.50 -11.14
C LEU A 173 15.74 3.87 -10.89
N LYS A 174 15.86 3.01 -9.85
CA LYS A 174 17.13 2.34 -9.45
C LYS A 174 18.22 3.33 -9.05
N LEU A 175 17.86 4.46 -8.47
CA LEU A 175 18.77 5.43 -7.86
C LEU A 175 18.89 5.20 -6.34
N THR A 176 19.92 5.79 -5.74
CA THR A 176 20.04 5.88 -4.28
C THR A 176 18.88 6.70 -3.71
N PRO A 177 18.10 6.16 -2.75
CA PRO A 177 16.90 6.83 -2.26
C PRO A 177 17.22 7.85 -1.15
N ASP A 178 17.82 8.97 -1.50
CA ASP A 178 18.15 10.06 -0.58
C ASP A 178 16.96 10.97 -0.24
N GLY A 179 15.94 10.98 -1.10
CA GLY A 179 14.74 11.79 -0.97
C GLY A 179 14.90 13.23 -1.46
N ILE A 180 15.98 13.53 -2.18
CA ILE A 180 16.23 14.83 -2.79
C ILE A 180 15.87 14.73 -4.28
N PHE A 181 14.82 15.45 -4.70
CA PHE A 181 14.51 15.56 -6.12
C PHE A 181 15.42 16.61 -6.77
N GLY A 182 16.66 16.22 -6.96
CA GLY A 182 17.71 17.01 -7.64
C GLY A 182 17.80 16.66 -9.13
N GLU A 183 18.86 17.19 -9.77
CA GLU A 183 19.11 16.99 -11.20
C GLU A 183 19.24 15.50 -11.59
N ALA A 184 19.91 14.69 -10.79
CA ALA A 184 20.06 13.26 -11.06
C ALA A 184 18.70 12.53 -11.11
N THR A 185 17.78 12.87 -10.19
CA THR A 185 16.44 12.31 -10.16
C THR A 185 15.60 12.78 -11.35
N GLU A 186 15.69 14.09 -11.69
CA GLU A 186 15.00 14.68 -12.83
C GLU A 186 15.44 14.02 -14.15
N ASN A 187 16.77 13.93 -14.38
CA ASN A 187 17.33 13.31 -15.58
C ASN A 187 16.93 11.83 -15.72
N ALA A 188 16.90 11.09 -14.62
CA ALA A 188 16.43 9.70 -14.64
C ALA A 188 14.94 9.60 -14.93
N LEU A 189 14.13 10.51 -14.39
CA LEU A 189 12.69 10.58 -14.69
C LEU A 189 12.44 10.91 -16.16
N ILE A 190 13.13 11.92 -16.71
CA ILE A 190 13.05 12.29 -18.13
C ILE A 190 13.38 11.10 -19.03
N LYS A 191 14.46 10.36 -18.74
CA LYS A 191 14.79 9.13 -19.48
C LYS A 191 13.65 8.10 -19.39
N ALA A 192 13.06 7.90 -18.21
CA ALA A 192 11.95 6.98 -18.05
C ALA A 192 10.70 7.45 -18.80
N GLN A 193 10.37 8.75 -18.74
CA GLN A 193 9.25 9.33 -19.49
C GLN A 193 9.42 9.12 -20.99
N THR A 194 10.62 9.38 -21.52
CA THR A 194 10.97 9.15 -22.93
C THR A 194 10.80 7.67 -23.31
N ALA A 195 11.37 6.76 -22.53
CA ALA A 195 11.30 5.32 -22.79
C ALA A 195 9.87 4.78 -22.80
N HIS A 196 9.00 5.36 -21.98
CA HIS A 196 7.59 4.99 -21.87
C HIS A 196 6.65 5.86 -22.72
N LYS A 197 7.16 6.73 -23.56
CA LYS A 197 6.37 7.63 -24.44
C LYS A 197 5.35 8.49 -23.66
N LEU A 198 5.75 8.93 -22.47
CA LEU A 198 4.99 9.89 -21.66
C LEU A 198 5.36 11.33 -22.06
N THR A 199 4.64 12.31 -21.53
CA THR A 199 5.07 13.71 -21.58
C THR A 199 6.42 13.85 -20.88
N VAL A 200 7.42 14.37 -21.58
CA VAL A 200 8.81 14.49 -21.11
C VAL A 200 8.98 15.88 -20.48
N ASP A 201 8.49 16.03 -19.25
CA ASP A 201 8.44 17.32 -18.54
C ASP A 201 9.24 17.33 -17.21
N GLY A 202 9.84 16.19 -16.83
CA GLY A 202 10.55 16.06 -15.56
C GLY A 202 9.63 16.10 -14.33
N ILE A 203 8.31 16.00 -14.51
CA ILE A 203 7.30 16.02 -13.43
C ILE A 203 6.73 14.62 -13.23
N CYS A 204 6.87 14.07 -12.03
CA CYS A 204 6.23 12.78 -11.71
C CYS A 204 4.80 12.99 -11.22
N GLY A 205 3.88 13.12 -12.16
CA GLY A 205 2.44 13.17 -11.93
C GLY A 205 1.78 11.79 -12.04
N PRO A 206 0.43 11.71 -11.99
CA PRO A 206 -0.31 10.45 -12.00
C PRO A 206 0.04 9.49 -13.15
N ALA A 207 0.24 10.01 -14.37
CA ALA A 207 0.63 9.19 -15.52
C ALA A 207 2.01 8.55 -15.31
N SER A 208 3.01 9.36 -14.92
CA SER A 208 4.37 8.87 -14.64
C SER A 208 4.37 7.85 -13.50
N TRP A 209 3.63 8.09 -12.41
CA TRP A 209 3.53 7.13 -11.31
C TRP A 209 2.95 5.79 -11.74
N LYS A 210 1.84 5.79 -12.49
CA LYS A 210 1.21 4.55 -12.98
C LYS A 210 2.17 3.73 -13.84
N THR A 211 2.78 4.37 -14.82
CA THR A 211 3.62 3.70 -15.80
C THR A 211 4.96 3.25 -15.21
N ILE A 212 5.66 4.13 -14.50
CA ILE A 212 6.98 3.80 -13.93
C ILE A 212 6.86 2.75 -12.82
N SER A 213 5.77 2.74 -12.05
CA SER A 213 5.52 1.66 -11.08
C SER A 213 5.03 0.36 -11.74
N GLY A 214 4.57 0.42 -12.99
CA GLY A 214 3.97 -0.70 -13.70
C GLY A 214 2.54 -1.01 -13.28
N ALA A 215 1.86 -0.10 -12.59
CA ALA A 215 0.46 -0.26 -12.19
C ALA A 215 -0.50 -0.22 -13.39
N ASP A 216 -0.15 0.54 -14.43
CA ASP A 216 -0.93 0.68 -15.67
C ASP A 216 -1.21 -0.63 -16.38
N LYS A 217 -0.34 -1.64 -16.19
CA LYS A 217 -0.53 -2.99 -16.75
C LYS A 217 -1.74 -3.73 -16.17
N TYR A 218 -2.26 -3.26 -15.04
CA TYR A 218 -3.30 -3.94 -14.25
C TYR A 218 -4.55 -3.06 -14.03
N LEU A 219 -4.54 -1.82 -14.49
CA LEU A 219 -5.68 -0.91 -14.42
C LEU A 219 -6.60 -1.06 -15.63
#